data_47e14bc56456dddb381ccbba370d5a57
#
_entry.id   47e14bc56456dddb381ccbba370d5a57
#
_cell.length_a   1.000
_cell.length_b   1.000
_cell.length_c   1.000
_cell.angle_alpha   90.00
_cell.angle_beta   90.00
_cell.angle_gamma   90.00
#
_symmetry.space_group_name_H-M   'P 1'
#
loop_
_entity.id
_entity.type
_entity.pdbx_description
1 polymer ?
#
loop_
_entity_poly.entity_id
_entity_poly.type
_entity_poly.pdbx_seq_one_letter_code
_entity_poly.pdbx_strand_id
1 'polypeptide(L)'
;QTDCAVIVAPDDPAVARAIDAATRRGVAVITLVSDLPSSARRHFIGIDNQAAGRSAASLLGRFCQTGKVGIIAGSLGLRDHRERFEGFAGVLGREFPHLEVVGPVEGFDDDSATEAAALKLLDVHKDLSGIYNLGAGNEGLVAALGKTHRSGNVRVVAHELTDTTRDALRAGTLDVVLDQNPDGEIRAAIAAARQVALSPDAEIHSDPIEIGIFLRDNLR
;
A
#
# COMPACT_ATOMS: atom_id res chain seq x y z
N GLN A 1 11.93 24.87 -19.61
CA GLN A 1 12.73 23.63 -19.53
C GLN A 1 12.43 22.97 -18.18
N THR A 2 12.25 21.64 -18.17
CA THR A 2 11.98 20.86 -16.95
C THR A 2 13.26 20.10 -16.63
N ASP A 3 13.77 20.26 -15.40
CA ASP A 3 15.01 19.62 -14.97
C ASP A 3 14.74 18.27 -14.28
N CYS A 4 13.58 18.16 -13.61
CA CYS A 4 13.18 16.95 -12.89
C CYS A 4 11.67 16.72 -12.98
N ALA A 5 11.26 15.45 -13.04
CA ALA A 5 9.87 15.02 -12.91
C ALA A 5 9.75 14.03 -11.74
N VAL A 6 8.76 14.23 -10.89
CA VAL A 6 8.38 13.27 -9.84
C VAL A 6 7.08 12.59 -10.29
N ILE A 7 7.06 11.27 -10.33
CA ILE A 7 5.93 10.51 -10.89
C ILE A 7 5.52 9.34 -10.00
N VAL A 8 4.23 9.06 -9.96
CA VAL A 8 3.65 7.78 -9.54
C VAL A 8 3.15 7.08 -10.80
N ALA A 9 3.57 5.85 -11.05
CA ALA A 9 3.23 5.17 -12.29
C ALA A 9 3.27 3.64 -12.11
N PRO A 10 2.49 2.90 -12.92
CA PRO A 10 2.55 1.43 -12.93
C PRO A 10 3.91 0.93 -13.45
N ASP A 11 4.31 -0.25 -12.99
CA ASP A 11 5.50 -0.95 -13.46
C ASP A 11 5.23 -1.58 -14.83
N ASP A 12 5.25 -0.73 -15.86
CA ASP A 12 4.94 -1.06 -17.24
C ASP A 12 6.14 -0.75 -18.16
N PRO A 13 6.49 -1.63 -19.11
CA PRO A 13 7.60 -1.42 -20.04
C PRO A 13 7.47 -0.14 -20.89
N ALA A 14 6.25 0.33 -21.20
CA ALA A 14 6.06 1.58 -21.93
C ALA A 14 6.40 2.79 -21.07
N VAL A 15 6.04 2.73 -19.77
CA VAL A 15 6.40 3.77 -18.80
C VAL A 15 7.92 3.80 -18.59
N ALA A 16 8.57 2.64 -18.44
CA ALA A 16 10.03 2.55 -18.34
C ALA A 16 10.72 3.18 -19.54
N ARG A 17 10.28 2.86 -20.76
CA ARG A 17 10.80 3.50 -22.00
C ARG A 17 10.57 5.02 -22.04
N ALA A 18 9.45 5.51 -21.53
CA ALA A 18 9.18 6.94 -21.46
C ALA A 18 10.12 7.65 -20.47
N ILE A 19 10.39 7.02 -19.31
CA ILE A 19 11.40 7.50 -18.34
C ILE A 19 12.78 7.54 -19.00
N ASP A 20 13.21 6.46 -19.67
CA ASP A 20 14.50 6.41 -20.37
C ASP A 20 14.60 7.50 -21.43
N ALA A 21 13.53 7.77 -22.17
CA ALA A 21 13.50 8.84 -23.16
C ALA A 21 13.57 10.23 -22.52
N ALA A 22 12.96 10.44 -21.35
CA ALA A 22 13.06 11.70 -20.60
C ALA A 22 14.49 11.91 -20.09
N THR A 23 15.11 10.89 -19.52
CA THR A 23 16.49 10.93 -19.01
C THR A 23 17.49 11.24 -20.11
N ARG A 24 17.34 10.64 -21.31
CA ARG A 24 18.18 10.97 -22.49
C ARG A 24 18.04 12.43 -22.94
N ARG A 25 16.94 13.09 -22.62
CA ARG A 25 16.74 14.53 -22.90
C ARG A 25 17.20 15.44 -21.76
N GLY A 26 17.84 14.88 -20.74
CA GLY A 26 18.36 15.63 -19.59
C GLY A 26 17.31 15.89 -18.49
N VAL A 27 16.14 15.24 -18.53
CA VAL A 27 15.14 15.34 -17.46
C VAL A 27 15.34 14.18 -16.48
N ALA A 28 15.74 14.47 -15.26
CA ALA A 28 15.81 13.45 -14.22
C ALA A 28 14.40 13.01 -13.80
N VAL A 29 14.21 11.72 -13.60
CA VAL A 29 12.92 11.16 -13.12
C VAL A 29 13.10 10.54 -11.74
N ILE A 30 12.25 10.94 -10.81
CA ILE A 30 12.13 10.37 -9.47
C ILE A 30 10.79 9.62 -9.41
N THR A 31 10.82 8.35 -9.04
CA THR A 31 9.60 7.58 -8.78
C THR A 31 9.18 7.80 -7.33
N LEU A 32 7.87 7.92 -7.09
CA LEU A 32 7.25 8.18 -5.80
C LEU A 32 6.22 7.09 -5.52
N VAL A 33 6.14 6.58 -4.27
CA VAL A 33 5.20 5.53 -3.82
C VAL A 33 5.44 4.18 -4.51
N SER A 34 5.30 4.12 -5.83
CA SER A 34 5.52 2.90 -6.63
C SER A 34 6.78 3.04 -7.48
N ASP A 35 7.67 2.05 -7.42
CA ASP A 35 8.98 2.11 -8.06
C ASP A 35 9.02 1.43 -9.44
N LEU A 36 9.92 1.91 -10.31
CA LEU A 36 10.26 1.32 -11.62
C LEU A 36 11.78 1.11 -11.75
N PRO A 37 12.36 0.11 -11.05
CA PRO A 37 13.81 -0.10 -11.06
C PRO A 37 14.36 -0.58 -12.42
N SER A 38 13.49 -1.04 -13.32
CA SER A 38 13.84 -1.43 -14.70
C SER A 38 14.07 -0.24 -15.63
N SER A 39 13.82 1.00 -15.17
CA SER A 39 13.98 2.24 -15.93
C SER A 39 15.24 3.01 -15.52
N ALA A 40 15.60 4.02 -16.30
CA ALA A 40 16.66 4.97 -16.00
C ALA A 40 16.21 6.06 -14.99
N ARG A 41 15.31 5.72 -14.08
CA ARG A 41 14.93 6.64 -12.98
C ARG A 41 16.14 6.99 -12.14
N ARG A 42 16.20 8.22 -11.67
CA ARG A 42 17.33 8.74 -10.90
C ARG A 42 17.27 8.27 -9.43
N HIS A 43 16.07 8.24 -8.86
CA HIS A 43 15.84 7.92 -7.45
C HIS A 43 14.42 7.40 -7.23
N PHE A 44 14.22 6.67 -6.14
CA PHE A 44 12.91 6.26 -5.65
C PHE A 44 12.68 6.82 -4.25
N ILE A 45 11.46 7.30 -4.01
CA ILE A 45 11.00 7.76 -2.70
C ILE A 45 9.71 7.04 -2.36
N GLY A 46 9.71 6.36 -1.23
CA GLY A 46 8.60 5.58 -0.70
C GLY A 46 9.04 4.75 0.49
N ILE A 47 8.10 4.05 1.09
CA ILE A 47 8.37 3.11 2.19
C ILE A 47 8.96 1.80 1.65
N ASP A 48 9.49 0.95 2.56
CA ASP A 48 9.72 -0.48 2.26
C ASP A 48 8.34 -1.21 2.21
N ASN A 49 7.81 -1.36 0.99
CA ASN A 49 6.50 -1.98 0.77
C ASN A 49 6.48 -3.46 1.16
N GLN A 50 7.60 -4.19 1.01
CA GLN A 50 7.69 -5.56 1.53
C GLN A 50 7.63 -5.58 3.07
N ALA A 51 8.28 -4.63 3.75
CA ALA A 51 8.19 -4.52 5.21
C ALA A 51 6.77 -4.18 5.67
N ALA A 52 6.05 -3.32 4.94
CA ALA A 52 4.65 -3.04 5.21
C ALA A 52 3.79 -4.32 5.13
N GLY A 53 3.96 -5.11 4.06
CA GLY A 53 3.30 -6.42 3.90
C GLY A 53 3.66 -7.40 5.01
N ARG A 54 4.95 -7.51 5.37
CA ARG A 54 5.39 -8.37 6.50
C ARG A 54 4.77 -7.93 7.82
N SER A 55 4.65 -6.63 8.04
CA SER A 55 4.03 -6.07 9.26
C SER A 55 2.53 -6.41 9.32
N ALA A 56 1.80 -6.24 8.21
CA ALA A 56 0.40 -6.62 8.12
C ALA A 56 0.19 -8.12 8.40
N ALA A 57 1.03 -8.99 7.83
CA ALA A 57 0.97 -10.43 8.05
C ALA A 57 1.24 -10.80 9.52
N SER A 58 2.24 -10.16 10.15
CA SER A 58 2.57 -10.38 11.56
C SER A 58 1.43 -9.96 12.49
N LEU A 59 0.70 -8.90 12.15
CA LEU A 59 -0.46 -8.43 12.91
C LEU A 59 -1.65 -9.36 12.73
N LEU A 60 -2.08 -9.62 11.48
CA LEU A 60 -3.22 -10.50 11.21
C LEU A 60 -2.96 -11.93 11.65
N GLY A 61 -1.74 -12.44 11.50
CA GLY A 61 -1.38 -13.76 11.97
C GLY A 61 -1.52 -13.95 13.48
N ARG A 62 -1.36 -12.86 14.27
CA ARG A 62 -1.57 -12.87 15.71
C ARG A 62 -3.03 -12.61 16.10
N PHE A 63 -3.77 -11.87 15.29
CA PHE A 63 -5.17 -11.55 15.56
C PHE A 63 -6.11 -12.69 15.18
N CYS A 64 -5.79 -13.42 14.10
CA CYS A 64 -6.61 -14.50 13.56
C CYS A 64 -6.08 -15.85 14.08
N GLN A 65 -6.92 -16.61 14.79
CA GLN A 65 -6.52 -17.92 15.33
C GLN A 65 -6.70 -19.05 14.32
N THR A 66 -7.69 -18.93 13.44
CA THR A 66 -8.03 -19.92 12.40
C THR A 66 -8.76 -19.22 11.25
N GLY A 67 -8.94 -19.91 10.14
CA GLY A 67 -9.75 -19.44 9.02
C GLY A 67 -8.92 -18.84 7.89
N LYS A 68 -9.52 -17.92 7.17
CA LYS A 68 -8.95 -17.32 5.96
C LYS A 68 -8.66 -15.84 6.14
N VAL A 69 -7.63 -15.38 5.44
CA VAL A 69 -7.31 -13.95 5.34
C VAL A 69 -7.46 -13.51 3.89
N GLY A 70 -8.43 -12.64 3.66
CA GLY A 70 -8.70 -12.06 2.34
C GLY A 70 -7.75 -10.90 2.02
N ILE A 71 -7.30 -10.85 0.78
CA ILE A 71 -6.46 -9.76 0.29
C ILE A 71 -7.24 -8.93 -0.72
N ILE A 72 -7.28 -7.61 -0.50
CA ILE A 72 -7.79 -6.63 -1.46
C ILE A 72 -6.62 -5.75 -1.89
N ALA A 73 -6.38 -5.65 -3.19
CA ALA A 73 -5.35 -4.81 -3.78
C ALA A 73 -6.00 -3.68 -4.57
N GLY A 74 -5.32 -2.54 -4.67
CA GLY A 74 -5.72 -1.53 -5.65
C GLY A 74 -5.48 -2.07 -7.05
N SER A 75 -4.22 -2.18 -7.47
CA SER A 75 -3.86 -2.85 -8.71
C SER A 75 -2.53 -3.58 -8.59
N LEU A 76 -2.48 -4.83 -9.04
CA LEU A 76 -1.23 -5.60 -9.13
C LEU A 76 -0.32 -5.10 -10.27
N GLY A 77 -0.77 -4.19 -11.10
CA GLY A 77 0.05 -3.43 -12.04
C GLY A 77 1.00 -2.44 -11.33
N LEU A 78 0.69 -2.03 -10.09
CA LEU A 78 1.55 -1.20 -9.25
C LEU A 78 2.53 -2.08 -8.48
N ARG A 79 3.80 -1.68 -8.46
CA ARG A 79 4.86 -2.44 -7.81
C ARG A 79 4.72 -2.48 -6.29
N ASP A 80 4.37 -1.37 -5.67
CA ASP A 80 4.13 -1.28 -4.22
C ASP A 80 3.06 -2.27 -3.75
N HIS A 81 1.97 -2.44 -4.50
CA HIS A 81 0.93 -3.42 -4.17
C HIS A 81 1.43 -4.87 -4.30
N ARG A 82 2.23 -5.18 -5.33
CA ARG A 82 2.86 -6.51 -5.45
C ARG A 82 3.82 -6.77 -4.29
N GLU A 83 4.69 -5.82 -3.97
CA GLU A 83 5.66 -5.94 -2.88
C GLU A 83 4.98 -6.12 -1.51
N ARG A 84 3.89 -5.37 -1.25
CA ARG A 84 3.06 -5.55 -0.04
C ARG A 84 2.47 -6.97 0.01
N PHE A 85 1.91 -7.44 -1.10
CA PHE A 85 1.36 -8.80 -1.18
C PHE A 85 2.43 -9.87 -0.99
N GLU A 86 3.57 -9.77 -1.65
CA GLU A 86 4.69 -10.72 -1.53
C GLU A 86 5.22 -10.78 -0.09
N GLY A 87 5.44 -9.61 0.54
CA GLY A 87 5.85 -9.52 1.94
C GLY A 87 4.84 -10.17 2.88
N PHE A 88 3.55 -9.94 2.64
CA PHE A 88 2.45 -10.52 3.41
C PHE A 88 2.40 -12.04 3.27
N ALA A 89 2.31 -12.54 2.03
CA ALA A 89 2.18 -13.97 1.75
C ALA A 89 3.38 -14.77 2.28
N GLY A 90 4.60 -14.21 2.14
CA GLY A 90 5.82 -14.84 2.62
C GLY A 90 5.87 -15.04 4.13
N VAL A 91 5.42 -14.05 4.92
CA VAL A 91 5.36 -14.16 6.39
C VAL A 91 4.20 -15.05 6.82
N LEU A 92 3.00 -14.82 6.27
CA LEU A 92 1.83 -15.60 6.68
C LEU A 92 2.03 -17.10 6.43
N GLY A 93 2.52 -17.47 5.24
CA GLY A 93 2.75 -18.88 4.90
C GLY A 93 3.84 -19.56 5.73
N ARG A 94 4.87 -18.83 6.16
CA ARG A 94 5.97 -19.36 6.97
C ARG A 94 5.65 -19.45 8.45
N GLU A 95 5.01 -18.40 9.01
CA GLU A 95 4.88 -18.23 10.46
C GLU A 95 3.46 -18.57 10.96
N PHE A 96 2.46 -18.52 10.08
CA PHE A 96 1.06 -18.77 10.42
C PHE A 96 0.39 -19.76 9.46
N PRO A 97 0.94 -20.99 9.29
CA PRO A 97 0.48 -21.96 8.28
C PRO A 97 -0.94 -22.49 8.53
N HIS A 98 -1.55 -22.15 9.66
CA HIS A 98 -2.94 -22.45 9.99
C HIS A 98 -3.94 -21.46 9.38
N LEU A 99 -3.46 -20.39 8.76
CA LEU A 99 -4.26 -19.39 8.05
C LEU A 99 -4.10 -19.56 6.55
N GLU A 100 -5.20 -19.57 5.82
CA GLU A 100 -5.21 -19.62 4.36
C GLU A 100 -5.34 -18.20 3.78
N VAL A 101 -4.49 -17.86 2.81
CA VAL A 101 -4.61 -16.60 2.05
C VAL A 101 -5.59 -16.80 0.90
N VAL A 102 -6.59 -15.92 0.77
CA VAL A 102 -7.52 -15.89 -0.35
C VAL A 102 -7.47 -14.56 -1.09
N GLY A 103 -7.48 -14.59 -2.39
CA GLY A 103 -7.22 -13.43 -3.24
C GLY A 103 -5.79 -13.44 -3.78
N PRO A 104 -5.21 -12.30 -4.14
CA PRO A 104 -5.78 -10.97 -4.07
C PRO A 104 -6.92 -10.72 -5.06
N VAL A 105 -7.90 -9.91 -4.65
CA VAL A 105 -8.90 -9.32 -5.54
C VAL A 105 -8.59 -7.84 -5.74
N GLU A 106 -8.80 -7.33 -6.94
CA GLU A 106 -8.50 -5.92 -7.24
C GLU A 106 -9.73 -5.04 -6.99
N GLY A 107 -9.53 -3.97 -6.23
CA GLY A 107 -10.50 -2.91 -5.95
C GLY A 107 -10.17 -1.60 -6.67
N PHE A 108 -9.05 -1.55 -7.43
CA PHE A 108 -8.61 -0.41 -8.26
C PHE A 108 -8.49 0.92 -7.52
N ASP A 109 -8.27 0.88 -6.20
CA ASP A 109 -8.23 2.06 -5.33
C ASP A 109 -9.53 2.89 -5.37
N ASP A 110 -10.63 2.25 -5.79
CA ASP A 110 -11.97 2.80 -5.91
C ASP A 110 -12.88 2.21 -4.83
N ASP A 111 -13.66 3.06 -4.15
CA ASP A 111 -14.49 2.64 -3.03
C ASP A 111 -15.59 1.67 -3.45
N SER A 112 -16.24 1.88 -4.60
CA SER A 112 -17.31 1.02 -5.10
C SER A 112 -16.79 -0.35 -5.52
N ALA A 113 -15.64 -0.40 -6.20
CA ALA A 113 -15.00 -1.64 -6.60
C ALA A 113 -14.47 -2.41 -5.37
N THR A 114 -13.88 -1.71 -4.39
CA THR A 114 -13.42 -2.30 -3.13
C THR A 114 -14.59 -2.84 -2.31
N GLU A 115 -15.72 -2.13 -2.26
CA GLU A 115 -16.95 -2.63 -1.61
C GLU A 115 -17.40 -3.94 -2.28
N ALA A 116 -17.50 -3.97 -3.60
CA ALA A 116 -17.92 -5.16 -4.34
C ALA A 116 -16.95 -6.34 -4.11
N ALA A 117 -15.65 -6.09 -4.10
CA ALA A 117 -14.61 -7.08 -3.82
C ALA A 117 -14.73 -7.64 -2.39
N ALA A 118 -14.90 -6.76 -1.40
CA ALA A 118 -15.06 -7.14 0.00
C ALA A 118 -16.35 -7.95 0.23
N LEU A 119 -17.48 -7.51 -0.33
CA LEU A 119 -18.75 -8.24 -0.25
C LEU A 119 -18.63 -9.65 -0.84
N LYS A 120 -17.94 -9.80 -1.98
CA LYS A 120 -17.69 -11.10 -2.61
C LYS A 120 -16.83 -11.99 -1.71
N LEU A 121 -15.74 -11.47 -1.14
CA LEU A 121 -14.90 -12.24 -0.21
C LEU A 121 -15.70 -12.71 1.01
N LEU A 122 -16.49 -11.83 1.62
CA LEU A 122 -17.32 -12.11 2.80
C LEU A 122 -18.46 -13.10 2.51
N ASP A 123 -18.97 -13.12 1.26
CA ASP A 123 -20.01 -14.06 0.86
C ASP A 123 -19.45 -15.44 0.55
N VAL A 124 -18.38 -15.52 -0.22
CA VAL A 124 -17.76 -16.79 -0.63
C VAL A 124 -17.06 -17.49 0.54
N HIS A 125 -16.40 -16.73 1.41
CA HIS A 125 -15.60 -17.28 2.51
C HIS A 125 -16.25 -16.96 3.86
N LYS A 126 -17.16 -17.86 4.32
CA LYS A 126 -17.85 -17.67 5.61
C LYS A 126 -16.91 -17.79 6.82
N ASP A 127 -15.78 -18.44 6.64
CA ASP A 127 -14.68 -18.61 7.59
C ASP A 127 -13.59 -17.52 7.47
N LEU A 128 -13.88 -16.41 6.75
CA LEU A 128 -12.98 -15.28 6.65
C LEU A 128 -12.80 -14.63 8.03
N SER A 129 -11.61 -14.68 8.57
CA SER A 129 -11.24 -14.17 9.89
C SER A 129 -10.47 -12.87 9.84
N GLY A 130 -9.83 -12.58 8.71
CA GLY A 130 -9.10 -11.33 8.48
C GLY A 130 -9.20 -10.81 7.06
N ILE A 131 -8.97 -9.50 6.90
CA ILE A 131 -8.81 -8.83 5.60
C ILE A 131 -7.56 -7.93 5.69
N TYR A 132 -6.72 -8.01 4.69
CA TYR A 132 -5.68 -7.05 4.41
C TYR A 132 -6.06 -6.24 3.16
N ASN A 133 -6.43 -4.97 3.34
CA ASN A 133 -6.57 -4.03 2.24
C ASN A 133 -5.22 -3.33 2.04
N LEU A 134 -4.49 -3.72 1.01
CA LEU A 134 -3.13 -3.24 0.77
C LEU A 134 -3.06 -2.01 -0.15
N GLY A 135 -4.22 -1.54 -0.64
CA GLY A 135 -4.40 -0.31 -1.40
C GLY A 135 -5.36 0.67 -0.72
N ALA A 136 -5.94 1.58 -1.50
CA ALA A 136 -7.00 2.50 -1.08
C ALA A 136 -8.41 1.86 -1.16
N GLY A 137 -9.49 2.67 -1.24
CA GLY A 137 -10.86 2.17 -1.30
C GLY A 137 -11.43 1.76 0.06
N ASN A 138 -10.92 2.36 1.14
CA ASN A 138 -11.28 1.98 2.52
C ASN A 138 -12.72 2.33 2.89
N GLU A 139 -13.35 3.34 2.27
CA GLU A 139 -14.77 3.65 2.48
C GLU A 139 -15.64 2.47 2.03
N GLY A 140 -15.32 1.88 0.88
CA GLY A 140 -15.98 0.69 0.36
C GLY A 140 -15.82 -0.52 1.26
N LEU A 141 -14.61 -0.78 1.78
CA LEU A 141 -14.36 -1.87 2.73
C LEU A 141 -15.19 -1.70 4.00
N VAL A 142 -15.18 -0.51 4.60
CA VAL A 142 -15.97 -0.19 5.80
C VAL A 142 -17.46 -0.38 5.54
N ALA A 143 -17.97 0.08 4.39
CA ALA A 143 -19.36 -0.10 3.98
C ALA A 143 -19.73 -1.59 3.85
N ALA A 144 -18.88 -2.41 3.22
CA ALA A 144 -19.11 -3.85 3.08
C ALA A 144 -19.17 -4.57 4.43
N LEU A 145 -18.27 -4.25 5.35
CA LEU A 145 -18.25 -4.81 6.71
C LEU A 145 -19.53 -4.43 7.49
N GLY A 146 -19.99 -3.18 7.35
CA GLY A 146 -21.23 -2.70 7.96
C GLY A 146 -22.46 -3.43 7.39
N LYS A 147 -22.59 -3.51 6.06
CA LYS A 147 -23.71 -4.17 5.37
C LYS A 147 -23.84 -5.66 5.71
N THR A 148 -22.72 -6.32 5.97
CA THR A 148 -22.68 -7.76 6.31
C THR A 148 -22.69 -8.03 7.82
N HIS A 149 -22.74 -7.01 8.64
CA HIS A 149 -22.63 -7.09 10.10
C HIS A 149 -21.36 -7.84 10.57
N ARG A 150 -20.25 -7.69 9.82
CA ARG A 150 -18.97 -8.34 10.11
C ARG A 150 -17.96 -7.39 10.77
N SER A 151 -18.33 -6.12 10.99
CA SER A 151 -17.49 -5.16 11.73
C SER A 151 -17.13 -5.73 13.11
N GLY A 152 -15.83 -5.70 13.46
CA GLY A 152 -15.29 -6.25 14.69
C GLY A 152 -15.20 -7.79 14.76
N ASN A 153 -15.85 -8.52 13.84
CA ASN A 153 -15.77 -9.98 13.75
C ASN A 153 -14.71 -10.46 12.74
N VAL A 154 -14.36 -9.63 11.79
CA VAL A 154 -13.23 -9.83 10.86
C VAL A 154 -12.15 -8.85 11.25
N ARG A 155 -10.93 -9.33 11.43
CA ARG A 155 -9.78 -8.48 11.74
C ARG A 155 -9.30 -7.77 10.49
N VAL A 156 -9.05 -6.47 10.58
CA VAL A 156 -8.73 -5.68 9.40
C VAL A 156 -7.46 -4.87 9.59
N VAL A 157 -6.52 -5.09 8.69
CA VAL A 157 -5.37 -4.20 8.48
C VAL A 157 -5.55 -3.51 7.14
N ALA A 158 -5.44 -2.18 7.14
CA ALA A 158 -5.58 -1.36 5.94
C ALA A 158 -4.39 -0.42 5.79
N HIS A 159 -4.31 0.26 4.65
CA HIS A 159 -3.36 1.33 4.40
C HIS A 159 -4.05 2.69 4.41
N GLU A 160 -3.24 3.75 4.56
CA GLU A 160 -3.61 5.17 4.49
C GLU A 160 -4.44 5.69 5.68
N LEU A 161 -3.84 6.62 6.42
CA LEU A 161 -4.47 7.27 7.55
C LEU A 161 -5.28 8.50 7.11
N THR A 162 -6.48 8.26 6.60
CA THR A 162 -7.49 9.26 6.21
C THR A 162 -8.49 9.53 7.33
N ASP A 163 -9.38 10.50 7.15
CA ASP A 163 -10.47 10.73 8.12
C ASP A 163 -11.37 9.50 8.24
N THR A 164 -11.71 8.86 7.13
CA THR A 164 -12.51 7.61 7.12
C THR A 164 -11.84 6.49 7.90
N THR A 165 -10.54 6.24 7.68
CA THR A 165 -9.84 5.16 8.40
C THR A 165 -9.62 5.50 9.88
N ARG A 166 -9.44 6.78 10.24
CA ARG A 166 -9.42 7.24 11.65
C ARG A 166 -10.74 6.93 12.35
N ASP A 167 -11.85 7.25 11.71
CA ASP A 167 -13.19 7.00 12.28
C ASP A 167 -13.48 5.50 12.35
N ALA A 168 -13.06 4.71 11.35
CA ALA A 168 -13.18 3.26 11.36
C ALA A 168 -12.32 2.60 12.45
N LEU A 169 -11.11 3.11 12.75
CA LEU A 169 -10.30 2.68 13.89
C LEU A 169 -10.99 3.00 15.23
N ARG A 170 -11.54 4.22 15.39
CA ARG A 170 -12.28 4.62 16.60
C ARG A 170 -13.51 3.74 16.83
N ALA A 171 -14.21 3.38 15.75
CA ALA A 171 -15.39 2.51 15.78
C ALA A 171 -15.04 1.01 15.97
N GLY A 172 -13.77 0.62 15.83
CA GLY A 172 -13.34 -0.79 15.90
C GLY A 172 -13.73 -1.59 14.65
N THR A 173 -14.01 -0.93 13.53
CA THR A 173 -14.22 -1.59 12.23
C THR A 173 -12.90 -1.98 11.58
N LEU A 174 -11.87 -1.15 11.74
CA LEU A 174 -10.49 -1.46 11.41
C LEU A 174 -9.69 -1.69 12.71
N ASP A 175 -8.77 -2.64 12.70
CA ASP A 175 -7.89 -2.92 13.84
C ASP A 175 -6.59 -2.12 13.75
N VAL A 176 -6.01 -2.00 12.55
CA VAL A 176 -4.75 -1.30 12.29
C VAL A 176 -4.79 -0.59 10.94
N VAL A 177 -4.17 0.58 10.90
CA VAL A 177 -3.83 1.27 9.66
C VAL A 177 -2.33 1.45 9.57
N LEU A 178 -1.75 1.00 8.46
CA LEU A 178 -0.37 1.24 8.08
C LEU A 178 -0.34 2.50 7.21
N ASP A 179 0.43 3.50 7.62
CA ASP A 179 0.53 4.77 6.92
C ASP A 179 1.92 4.94 6.30
N GLN A 180 1.94 5.31 5.04
CA GLN A 180 3.19 5.51 4.30
C GLN A 180 3.80 6.90 4.50
N ASN A 181 3.23 7.73 5.39
CA ASN A 181 3.70 9.07 5.68
C ASN A 181 3.76 9.96 4.42
N PRO A 182 2.61 10.22 3.76
CA PRO A 182 2.58 10.94 2.49
C PRO A 182 3.20 12.33 2.57
N ASP A 183 3.09 13.01 3.70
CA ASP A 183 3.76 14.29 3.94
C ASP A 183 5.28 14.16 3.94
N GLY A 184 5.81 13.07 4.50
CA GLY A 184 7.23 12.76 4.49
C GLY A 184 7.71 12.44 3.08
N GLU A 185 6.96 11.64 2.34
CA GLU A 185 7.24 11.28 0.95
C GLU A 185 7.30 12.53 0.05
N ILE A 186 6.31 13.42 0.16
CA ILE A 186 6.26 14.66 -0.62
C ILE A 186 7.42 15.59 -0.26
N ARG A 187 7.74 15.75 1.04
CA ARG A 187 8.90 16.56 1.45
C ARG A 187 10.22 16.00 0.91
N ALA A 188 10.41 14.69 0.97
CA ALA A 188 11.59 14.03 0.42
C ALA A 188 11.66 14.19 -1.10
N ALA A 189 10.53 14.05 -1.80
CA ALA A 189 10.45 14.23 -3.25
C ALA A 189 10.83 15.65 -3.70
N ILE A 190 10.31 16.66 -2.99
CA ILE A 190 10.65 18.06 -3.27
C ILE A 190 12.14 18.32 -2.98
N ALA A 191 12.68 17.79 -1.88
CA ALA A 191 14.09 17.95 -1.55
C ALA A 191 14.99 17.29 -2.61
N ALA A 192 14.68 16.07 -3.05
CA ALA A 192 15.39 15.36 -4.09
C ALA A 192 15.32 16.08 -5.44
N ALA A 193 14.14 16.55 -5.84
CA ALA A 193 13.96 17.32 -7.07
C ALA A 193 14.78 18.63 -7.05
N ARG A 194 14.81 19.33 -5.92
CA ARG A 194 15.64 20.53 -5.72
C ARG A 194 17.13 20.22 -5.79
N GLN A 195 17.57 19.10 -5.21
CA GLN A 195 18.97 18.68 -5.29
C GLN A 195 19.38 18.42 -6.74
N VAL A 196 18.56 17.73 -7.53
CA VAL A 196 18.79 17.51 -8.97
C VAL A 196 18.92 18.82 -9.72
N ALA A 197 18.02 19.78 -9.47
CA ALA A 197 18.04 21.07 -10.17
C ALA A 197 19.29 21.91 -9.84
N LEU A 198 19.81 21.82 -8.61
CA LEU A 198 21.00 22.56 -8.16
C LEU A 198 22.32 21.85 -8.48
N SER A 199 22.30 20.53 -8.55
CA SER A 199 23.49 19.69 -8.73
C SER A 199 23.13 18.44 -9.53
N PRO A 200 22.97 18.54 -10.86
CA PRO A 200 22.44 17.45 -11.69
C PRO A 200 23.22 16.14 -11.62
N ASP A 201 24.51 16.20 -11.34
CA ASP A 201 25.40 15.03 -11.29
C ASP A 201 25.58 14.45 -9.88
N ALA A 202 25.08 15.14 -8.84
CA ALA A 202 25.23 14.68 -7.47
C ALA A 202 24.34 13.46 -7.18
N GLU A 203 24.83 12.56 -6.34
CA GLU A 203 24.01 11.45 -5.82
C GLU A 203 22.88 12.01 -4.95
N ILE A 204 21.67 11.50 -5.15
CA ILE A 204 20.51 11.89 -4.34
C ILE A 204 20.53 11.08 -3.06
N HIS A 205 20.54 11.77 -1.92
CA HIS A 205 20.38 11.16 -0.62
C HIS A 205 19.01 11.55 -0.05
N SER A 206 18.26 10.55 0.40
CA SER A 206 17.01 10.72 1.16
C SER A 206 17.02 9.81 2.37
N ASP A 207 16.49 10.30 3.48
CA ASP A 207 16.25 9.44 4.63
C ASP A 207 15.16 8.41 4.31
N PRO A 208 15.24 7.19 4.87
CA PRO A 208 14.18 6.20 4.75
C PRO A 208 12.85 6.75 5.25
N ILE A 209 11.79 6.49 4.50
CA ILE A 209 10.44 6.84 4.94
C ILE A 209 9.94 5.74 5.88
N GLU A 210 9.66 6.10 7.13
CA GLU A 210 9.17 5.14 8.13
C GLU A 210 7.67 4.87 7.94
N ILE A 211 7.29 3.61 8.14
CA ILE A 211 5.89 3.18 8.12
C ILE A 211 5.25 3.53 9.47
N GLY A 212 4.21 4.37 9.45
CA GLY A 212 3.36 4.62 10.61
C GLY A 212 2.46 3.43 10.90
N ILE A 213 2.31 3.06 12.17
CA ILE A 213 1.35 2.03 12.61
C ILE A 213 0.36 2.68 13.55
N PHE A 214 -0.90 2.73 13.12
CA PHE A 214 -1.96 3.40 13.84
C PHE A 214 -3.02 2.40 14.32
N LEU A 215 -3.33 2.54 15.59
CA LEU A 215 -4.37 1.84 16.32
C LEU A 215 -5.34 2.89 16.86
N ARG A 216 -6.52 2.48 17.31
CA ARG A 216 -7.48 3.38 17.97
C ARG A 216 -6.82 4.25 19.07
N ASP A 217 -5.90 3.67 19.83
CA ASP A 217 -5.41 4.27 21.07
C ASP A 217 -4.18 5.18 20.87
N ASN A 218 -3.57 5.23 19.65
CA ASN A 218 -2.48 6.15 19.33
C ASN A 218 -2.83 7.21 18.27
N LEU A 219 -4.12 7.35 17.93
CA LEU A 219 -4.61 8.43 17.07
C LEU A 219 -4.50 9.78 17.80
N ARG A 220 -4.03 10.79 17.07
CA ARG A 220 -3.97 12.19 17.53
C ARG A 220 -5.12 12.99 16.95
#